data_46cc2924c93c37ec341e5e1d96946d0b
#
_entry.id   46cc2924c93c37ec341e5e1d96946d0b
#
_cell.length_a   1.000
_cell.length_b   1.000
_cell.length_c   1.000
_cell.angle_alpha   90.00
_cell.angle_beta   90.00
_cell.angle_gamma   90.00
#
_symmetry.space_group_name_H-M   'P 1'
#
loop_
_entity.id
_entity.type
_entity.pdbx_description
1 polymer ?
#
loop_
_entity_poly.entity_id
_entity_poly.type
_entity_poly.pdbx_seq_one_letter_code
_entity_poly.pdbx_strand_id
1 'polypeptide(L)'
;MKILKLLTVFITTAVFSLSISAFEVTGESFQLEGKVTSISLNDKGGIINVSSEAGRYGKVFLTYNVVVNQNLPNQGYFHGRGIGINDAGERNTGSRQGVWRREGTIMKFYSLDD
;
A
#
# COMPACT_ATOMS: atom_id res chain seq x y z
N MET A 1 -5.26 17.77 3.24
CA MET A 1 -4.67 17.15 4.44
C MET A 1 -3.96 15.88 4.05
N LYS A 2 -2.73 15.72 4.52
CA LYS A 2 -1.99 14.49 4.26
C LYS A 2 -2.29 13.46 5.32
N ILE A 3 -2.50 12.25 4.89
CA ILE A 3 -2.82 11.12 5.75
C ILE A 3 -1.71 10.10 5.58
N LEU A 4 -1.12 9.67 6.69
CA LEU A 4 -0.20 8.55 6.66
C LEU A 4 -0.99 7.26 6.80
N LYS A 5 -0.89 6.42 5.78
CA LYS A 5 -1.55 5.12 5.76
C LYS A 5 -0.53 4.02 5.82
N LEU A 6 -0.81 3.00 6.60
CA LEU A 6 -0.08 1.76 6.54
C LEU A 6 -0.94 0.75 5.80
N LEU A 7 -0.42 0.24 4.71
CA LEU A 7 -1.03 -0.89 4.03
C LEU A 7 -0.14 -2.10 4.26
N THR A 8 -0.73 -3.15 4.82
CA THR A 8 -0.06 -4.43 4.94
C THR A 8 -0.55 -5.31 3.80
N VAL A 9 0.38 -5.77 2.98
CA VAL A 9 0.07 -6.61 1.83
C VAL A 9 0.67 -7.97 2.06
N PHE A 10 -0.16 -8.99 1.93
CA PHE A 10 0.29 -10.37 2.04
C PHE A 10 0.54 -10.92 0.65
N ILE A 11 1.75 -11.37 0.40
CA ILE A 11 2.12 -11.99 -0.87
C ILE A 11 1.68 -13.45 -0.87
N THR A 12 1.47 -14.02 0.30
CA THR A 12 0.94 -15.38 0.48
C THR A 12 -0.39 -15.32 1.20
N THR A 13 -1.02 -16.46 1.43
CA THR A 13 -2.31 -16.55 2.12
C THR A 13 -2.21 -16.41 3.63
N ALA A 14 -1.07 -16.06 4.17
CA ALA A 14 -0.93 -15.87 5.60
C ALA A 14 -1.81 -14.73 6.11
N VAL A 15 -2.43 -14.92 7.25
CA VAL A 15 -3.32 -13.94 7.86
C VAL A 15 -2.70 -13.51 9.18
N PHE A 16 -2.55 -12.22 9.37
CA PHE A 16 -2.16 -11.69 10.66
C PHE A 16 -2.32 -10.18 10.69
N SER A 17 -2.22 -9.64 11.88
CA SER A 17 -2.24 -8.20 12.10
C SER A 17 -0.85 -7.74 12.48
N LEU A 18 -0.55 -6.51 12.13
CA LEU A 18 0.72 -5.90 12.44
C LEU A 18 0.54 -4.59 13.13
N SER A 19 1.41 -4.33 14.05
CA SER A 19 1.48 -3.03 14.68
C SER A 19 2.61 -2.23 14.06
N ILE A 20 2.43 -0.95 13.97
CA ILE A 20 3.46 -0.03 13.56
C ILE A 20 3.96 0.65 14.81
N SER A 21 5.21 0.45 15.11
CA SER A 21 5.82 1.14 16.23
C SER A 21 7.06 1.91 15.81
N ALA A 22 7.40 1.86 14.52
CA ALA A 22 8.69 2.35 14.04
C ALA A 22 8.74 3.84 13.76
N PHE A 23 7.60 4.53 13.67
CA PHE A 23 7.61 5.96 13.51
C PHE A 23 6.49 6.68 14.21
N GLU A 24 6.79 7.94 14.52
CA GLU A 24 5.75 8.87 14.95
C GLU A 24 5.02 9.37 13.73
N VAL A 25 3.70 9.39 13.85
CA VAL A 25 2.82 9.84 12.79
C VAL A 25 2.14 11.11 13.26
N THR A 26 2.26 12.17 12.49
CA THR A 26 1.51 13.37 12.69
C THR A 26 0.33 13.39 11.74
N GLY A 27 -0.84 13.76 12.23
CA GLY A 27 -2.05 13.75 11.44
C GLY A 27 -2.80 12.43 11.55
N GLU A 28 -3.73 12.23 10.66
CA GLU A 28 -4.58 11.05 10.65
C GLU A 28 -3.82 9.86 10.06
N SER A 29 -3.92 8.71 10.73
CA SER A 29 -3.37 7.49 10.19
C SER A 29 -4.36 6.35 10.31
N PHE A 30 -4.31 5.43 9.35
CA PHE A 30 -5.11 4.22 9.42
C PHE A 30 -4.42 3.08 8.67
N GLN A 31 -4.87 1.88 8.98
CA GLN A 31 -4.32 0.65 8.44
C GLN A 31 -5.34 0.04 7.48
N LEU A 32 -4.86 -0.38 6.31
CA LEU A 32 -5.68 -1.07 5.33
C LEU A 32 -5.10 -2.46 5.09
N GLU A 33 -5.98 -3.43 4.96
CA GLU A 33 -5.63 -4.75 4.48
C GLU A 33 -6.13 -4.89 3.07
N GLY A 34 -5.27 -5.36 2.18
CA GLY A 34 -5.62 -5.52 0.80
C GLY A 34 -5.26 -6.88 0.26
N LYS A 35 -5.88 -7.23 -0.85
CA LYS A 35 -5.60 -8.45 -1.57
C LYS A 35 -4.83 -8.11 -2.83
N VAL A 36 -3.70 -8.77 -3.04
CA VAL A 36 -2.94 -8.60 -4.27
C VAL A 36 -3.72 -9.24 -5.42
N THR A 37 -4.03 -8.44 -6.43
CA THR A 37 -4.75 -8.90 -7.61
C THR A 37 -3.83 -9.21 -8.78
N SER A 38 -2.70 -8.52 -8.85
CA SER A 38 -1.66 -8.85 -9.81
C SER A 38 -0.32 -8.32 -9.34
N ILE A 39 0.74 -8.94 -9.78
CA ILE A 39 2.09 -8.56 -9.40
C ILE A 39 3.03 -8.87 -10.57
N SER A 40 3.88 -7.92 -10.90
CA SER A 40 4.91 -8.08 -11.90
C SER A 40 6.18 -7.43 -11.41
N LEU A 41 7.12 -8.24 -10.97
CA LEU A 41 8.35 -7.77 -10.32
C LEU A 41 9.58 -8.26 -11.07
N ASN A 42 10.63 -7.45 -11.00
CA ASN A 42 11.97 -7.81 -11.44
C ASN A 42 12.98 -7.31 -10.41
N ASP A 43 14.27 -7.42 -10.71
CA ASP A 43 15.32 -7.07 -9.76
C ASP A 43 15.33 -5.59 -9.37
N LYS A 44 14.74 -4.73 -10.17
CA LYS A 44 14.73 -3.28 -9.94
C LYS A 44 13.43 -2.78 -9.33
N GLY A 45 12.39 -3.59 -9.34
CA GLY A 45 11.09 -3.22 -8.83
C GLY A 45 9.97 -3.80 -9.68
N GLY A 46 8.90 -3.06 -9.84
CA GLY A 46 7.77 -3.49 -10.65
C GLY A 46 6.46 -2.89 -10.21
N ILE A 47 5.38 -3.59 -10.53
CA ILE A 47 4.02 -3.10 -10.27
C ILE A 47 3.28 -4.13 -9.43
N ILE A 48 2.63 -3.64 -8.39
CA ILE A 48 1.76 -4.45 -7.54
C ILE A 48 0.38 -3.80 -7.52
N ASN A 49 -0.64 -4.54 -7.88
CA ASN A 49 -2.02 -4.09 -7.81
C ASN A 49 -2.73 -4.80 -6.65
N VAL A 50 -3.50 -4.02 -5.92
CA VAL A 50 -4.17 -4.46 -4.69
C VAL A 50 -5.61 -3.99 -4.72
N SER A 51 -6.52 -4.80 -4.22
CA SER A 51 -7.88 -4.38 -3.93
C SER A 51 -8.14 -4.44 -2.42
N SER A 52 -8.97 -3.54 -1.94
CA SER A 52 -9.29 -3.45 -0.52
C SER A 52 -10.67 -2.86 -0.35
N GLU A 53 -11.25 -3.06 0.82
CA GLU A 53 -12.46 -2.36 1.25
C GLU A 53 -12.04 -1.24 2.19
N ALA A 54 -12.42 -0.03 1.88
CA ALA A 54 -11.97 1.14 2.61
C ALA A 54 -13.14 1.97 3.16
N GLY A 55 -14.07 1.29 3.83
CA GLY A 55 -15.20 1.93 4.50
C GLY A 55 -15.99 2.84 3.58
N ARG A 56 -16.02 4.12 3.90
CA ARG A 56 -16.80 5.12 3.15
C ARG A 56 -16.37 5.28 1.70
N TYR A 57 -15.15 4.89 1.37
CA TYR A 57 -14.66 4.95 0.00
C TYR A 57 -15.05 3.72 -0.82
N GLY A 58 -15.69 2.75 -0.18
CA GLY A 58 -16.13 1.54 -0.81
C GLY A 58 -14.98 0.66 -1.24
N LYS A 59 -15.08 0.08 -2.42
CA LYS A 59 -14.04 -0.77 -2.96
C LYS A 59 -12.93 0.09 -3.54
N VAL A 60 -11.70 -0.22 -3.13
CA VAL A 60 -10.52 0.56 -3.50
C VAL A 60 -9.58 -0.32 -4.31
N PHE A 61 -9.06 0.24 -5.39
CA PHE A 61 -8.05 -0.40 -6.24
C PHE A 61 -6.79 0.44 -6.18
N LEU A 62 -5.70 -0.18 -5.79
CA LEU A 62 -4.44 0.49 -5.57
C LEU A 62 -3.38 -0.07 -6.51
N THR A 63 -2.59 0.83 -7.09
CA THR A 63 -1.44 0.45 -7.91
C THR A 63 -0.20 1.01 -7.26
N TYR A 64 0.77 0.13 -7.01
CA TYR A 64 2.06 0.49 -6.45
C TYR A 64 3.14 0.24 -7.49
N ASN A 65 3.83 1.30 -7.87
CA ASN A 65 5.04 1.19 -8.68
C ASN A 65 6.21 1.18 -7.71
N VAL A 66 6.75 0.02 -7.46
CA VAL A 66 7.80 -0.16 -6.45
C VAL A 66 9.18 -0.10 -7.10
N VAL A 67 10.11 0.52 -6.40
CA VAL A 67 11.51 0.59 -6.80
C VAL A 67 12.34 0.00 -5.69
N VAL A 68 13.17 -0.97 -6.03
CA VAL A 68 14.03 -1.66 -5.06
C VAL A 68 15.29 -0.84 -4.82
N ASN A 69 15.64 -0.67 -3.56
CA ASN A 69 16.91 -0.07 -3.18
C ASN A 69 18.02 -1.08 -3.52
N GLN A 70 18.92 -0.72 -4.42
CA GLN A 70 19.94 -1.65 -4.91
C GLN A 70 20.94 -2.06 -3.84
N ASN A 71 21.08 -1.25 -2.79
CA ASN A 71 21.97 -1.57 -1.66
C ASN A 71 21.27 -2.35 -0.55
N LEU A 72 19.94 -2.23 -0.48
CA LEU A 72 19.12 -2.86 0.56
C LEU A 72 17.87 -3.46 -0.12
N PRO A 73 18.00 -4.65 -0.73
CA PRO A 73 16.96 -5.16 -1.65
C PRO A 73 15.64 -5.56 -1.00
N ASN A 74 15.55 -5.57 0.32
CA ASN A 74 14.29 -5.84 1.00
C ASN A 74 13.49 -4.58 1.32
N GLN A 75 13.90 -3.47 0.75
CA GLN A 75 13.20 -2.19 0.94
C GLN A 75 13.42 -1.28 -0.26
N GLY A 76 12.63 -0.21 -0.28
CA GLY A 76 12.74 0.77 -1.33
C GLY A 76 11.64 1.81 -1.21
N TYR A 77 11.32 2.46 -2.31
CA TYR A 77 10.27 3.45 -2.35
C TYR A 77 9.21 3.06 -3.39
N PHE A 78 8.10 3.75 -3.36
CA PHE A 78 7.05 3.54 -4.34
C PHE A 78 6.30 4.83 -4.61
N HIS A 79 5.64 4.86 -5.74
CA HIS A 79 4.62 5.83 -6.07
C HIS A 79 3.47 5.09 -6.73
N GLY A 80 2.29 5.64 -6.64
CA GLY A 80 1.15 4.96 -7.22
C GLY A 80 -0.13 5.78 -7.13
N ARG A 81 -1.23 5.10 -7.42
CA ARG A 81 -2.54 5.70 -7.43
C ARG A 81 -3.54 4.78 -6.76
N GLY A 82 -4.57 5.41 -6.22
CA GLY A 82 -5.72 4.70 -5.70
C GLY A 82 -6.99 5.18 -6.38
N ILE A 83 -7.91 4.28 -6.62
CA ILE A 83 -9.24 4.58 -7.13
C ILE A 83 -10.23 3.90 -6.20
N GLY A 84 -11.13 4.70 -5.63
CA GLY A 84 -12.22 4.18 -4.81
C GLY A 84 -13.54 4.33 -5.55
N ILE A 85 -14.40 3.32 -5.45
CA ILE A 85 -15.75 3.35 -6.01
C ILE A 85 -16.70 2.96 -4.88
N ASN A 86 -17.55 3.89 -4.47
CA ASN A 86 -18.51 3.63 -3.41
C ASN A 86 -19.81 3.00 -3.96
N ASP A 87 -20.73 2.69 -3.05
CA ASP A 87 -21.98 2.02 -3.43
C ASP A 87 -22.85 2.89 -4.32
N ALA A 88 -22.68 4.21 -4.30
CA ALA A 88 -23.40 5.14 -5.17
C ALA A 88 -22.76 5.25 -6.56
N GLY A 89 -21.64 4.54 -6.80
CA GLY A 89 -20.93 4.61 -8.07
C GLY A 89 -20.00 5.80 -8.19
N GLU A 90 -19.84 6.58 -7.14
CA GLU A 90 -18.93 7.72 -7.15
C GLU A 90 -17.48 7.25 -7.11
N ARG A 91 -16.64 7.91 -7.89
CA ARG A 91 -15.21 7.58 -7.98
C ARG A 91 -14.39 8.65 -7.27
N ASN A 92 -13.45 8.19 -6.48
CA ASN A 92 -12.43 9.02 -5.86
C ASN A 92 -11.07 8.53 -6.31
N THR A 93 -10.20 9.44 -6.67
CA THR A 93 -8.84 9.10 -7.07
C THR A 93 -7.86 9.87 -6.21
N GLY A 94 -6.71 9.28 -6.00
CA GLY A 94 -5.65 9.93 -5.27
C GLY A 94 -4.30 9.38 -5.65
N SER A 95 -3.27 10.17 -5.45
CA SER A 95 -1.90 9.70 -5.61
C SER A 95 -1.34 9.33 -4.24
N ARG A 96 -0.37 8.45 -4.26
CA ARG A 96 0.29 7.99 -3.05
C ARG A 96 1.76 7.76 -3.33
N GLN A 97 2.56 7.97 -2.31
CA GLN A 97 4.00 7.77 -2.38
C GLN A 97 4.53 7.42 -1.00
N GLY A 98 5.63 6.74 -0.96
CA GLY A 98 6.20 6.37 0.32
C GLY A 98 7.31 5.37 0.18
N VAL A 99 7.47 4.58 1.23
CA VAL A 99 8.51 3.55 1.31
C VAL A 99 7.86 2.20 1.57
N TRP A 100 8.57 1.16 1.19
CA TRP A 100 8.15 -0.20 1.45
C TRP A 100 9.29 -1.01 2.06
N ARG A 101 8.93 -2.05 2.77
CA ARG A 101 9.89 -2.98 3.33
C ARG A 101 9.29 -4.39 3.31
N ARG A 102 10.11 -5.35 2.96
CA ARG A 102 9.71 -6.75 2.98
C ARG A 102 10.31 -7.45 4.19
N GLU A 103 9.48 -8.20 4.89
CA GLU A 103 9.87 -9.06 5.99
C GLU A 103 9.31 -10.45 5.71
N GLY A 104 10.17 -11.37 5.23
CA GLY A 104 9.72 -12.69 4.82
C GLY A 104 8.76 -12.61 3.64
N THR A 105 7.53 -13.07 3.84
CA THR A 105 6.49 -13.07 2.81
C THR A 105 5.56 -11.87 2.90
N ILE A 106 5.89 -10.88 3.74
CA ILE A 106 5.04 -9.74 4.00
C ILE A 106 5.72 -8.49 3.47
N MET A 107 4.96 -7.67 2.73
CA MET A 107 5.38 -6.34 2.35
C MET A 107 4.57 -5.31 3.13
N LYS A 108 5.28 -4.37 3.71
CA LYS A 108 4.69 -3.25 4.43
C LYS A 108 4.89 -1.99 3.61
N PHE A 109 3.82 -1.26 3.39
CA PHE A 109 3.84 0.00 2.65
C PHE A 109 3.44 1.13 3.58
N TYR A 110 4.29 2.13 3.66
CA TYR A 110 4.06 3.32 4.46
C TYR A 110 3.91 4.48 3.51
N SER A 111 2.69 4.98 3.36
CA SER A 111 2.41 5.98 2.33
C SER A 111 1.85 7.27 2.90
N LEU A 112 2.22 8.37 2.25
CA LEU A 112 1.56 9.65 2.40
C LEU A 112 0.65 9.79 1.19
N ASP A 113 -0.62 10.06 1.46
CA ASP A 113 -1.64 10.19 0.43
C ASP A 113 -2.16 11.62 0.41
N ASP A 114 -2.47 12.08 -0.75
CA ASP A 114 -3.13 13.36 -0.94
C ASP A 114 -4.61 13.18 -1.23
#